data_86afc745b66ac8ba5e9f81e79e66632a
#
_entry.id   86afc745b66ac8ba5e9f81e79e66632a
#
_cell.length_a   1.000
_cell.length_b   1.000
_cell.length_c   1.000
_cell.angle_alpha   90.00
_cell.angle_beta   90.00
_cell.angle_gamma   90.00
#
_symmetry.space_group_name_H-M   'P 1'
#
loop_
_entity.id
_entity.type
_entity.pdbx_description
1 polymer ?
#
loop_
_entity_poly.entity_id
_entity_poly.type
_entity_poly.pdbx_seq_one_letter_code
_entity_poly.pdbx_strand_id
1 'polypeptide(L)'
;MSNITPERNFPDIWDEKKIDEIMQIAERIDGDEQVLIVIRQTKNPLKPGSSLITPDTVFATTKKIIIRNPSALGLRQNIEIYPYEKIVDVKLEKGIFSSAIDINVPGSLFDGYIDAIPKKDAEDLLKIIYDKIKEKKSSSTDNDDDPLTILKKRFAKGEITKEVYQDM
;
A
#
# COMPACT_ATOMS: atom_id res chain seq x y z
N MET A 1 8.24 1.22 -22.42
CA MET A 1 8.33 -0.22 -22.10
C MET A 1 8.59 -0.36 -20.62
N SER A 2 7.77 -1.12 -19.92
CA SER A 2 7.98 -1.35 -18.48
C SER A 2 9.26 -2.16 -18.26
N ASN A 3 10.14 -1.66 -17.37
CA ASN A 3 11.39 -2.33 -17.02
C ASN A 3 11.19 -3.39 -15.92
N ILE A 4 10.00 -3.97 -15.80
CA ILE A 4 9.73 -5.01 -14.81
C ILE A 4 10.00 -6.41 -15.38
N THR A 5 10.56 -7.27 -14.55
CA THR A 5 10.80 -8.68 -14.85
C THR A 5 10.32 -9.57 -13.70
N PRO A 6 9.79 -10.77 -13.96
CA PRO A 6 9.30 -11.67 -12.92
C PRO A 6 10.33 -11.92 -11.82
N GLU A 7 11.55 -12.24 -12.21
CA GLU A 7 12.62 -12.65 -11.29
C GLU A 7 13.01 -11.51 -10.32
N ARG A 8 12.86 -10.25 -10.74
CA ARG A 8 13.22 -9.09 -9.94
C ARG A 8 12.03 -8.49 -9.20
N ASN A 9 10.91 -8.32 -9.91
CA ASN A 9 9.80 -7.53 -9.38
C ASN A 9 8.73 -8.37 -8.66
N PHE A 10 8.66 -9.67 -8.91
CA PHE A 10 7.72 -10.58 -8.22
C PHE A 10 8.27 -12.02 -8.12
N PRO A 11 9.44 -12.20 -7.47
CA PRO A 11 10.16 -13.48 -7.46
C PRO A 11 9.39 -14.62 -6.79
N ASP A 12 8.45 -14.30 -5.90
CA ASP A 12 7.69 -15.28 -5.12
C ASP A 12 6.28 -15.54 -5.70
N ILE A 13 5.96 -15.00 -6.88
CA ILE A 13 4.65 -15.15 -7.50
C ILE A 13 4.77 -16.06 -8.73
N TRP A 14 4.30 -17.29 -8.59
CA TRP A 14 4.38 -18.34 -9.62
C TRP A 14 3.06 -18.64 -10.34
N ASP A 15 1.94 -18.07 -9.86
CA ASP A 15 0.62 -18.24 -10.47
C ASP A 15 0.51 -17.40 -11.74
N GLU A 16 0.34 -18.05 -12.89
CA GLU A 16 0.27 -17.40 -14.20
C GLU A 16 -0.81 -16.32 -14.25
N LYS A 17 -1.97 -16.56 -13.64
CA LYS A 17 -3.05 -15.56 -13.61
C LYS A 17 -2.67 -14.31 -12.81
N LYS A 18 -1.92 -14.48 -11.73
CA LYS A 18 -1.41 -13.35 -10.95
C LYS A 18 -0.33 -12.60 -11.72
N ILE A 19 0.52 -13.31 -12.44
CA ILE A 19 1.52 -12.71 -13.33
C ILE A 19 0.84 -11.87 -14.41
N ASP A 20 -0.18 -12.39 -15.06
CA ASP A 20 -0.96 -11.65 -16.07
C ASP A 20 -1.60 -10.39 -15.50
N GLU A 21 -2.13 -10.46 -14.26
CA GLU A 21 -2.67 -9.28 -13.56
C GLU A 21 -1.59 -8.23 -13.28
N ILE A 22 -0.39 -8.65 -12.84
CA ILE A 22 0.75 -7.73 -12.62
C ILE A 22 1.15 -7.07 -13.93
N MET A 23 1.20 -7.80 -15.02
CA MET A 23 1.58 -7.25 -16.33
C MET A 23 0.61 -6.18 -16.82
N GLN A 24 -0.67 -6.23 -16.42
CA GLN A 24 -1.66 -5.21 -16.76
C GLN A 24 -1.45 -3.87 -16.03
N ILE A 25 -0.70 -3.88 -14.93
CA ILE A 25 -0.34 -2.66 -14.16
C ILE A 25 1.16 -2.36 -14.22
N ALA A 26 1.89 -3.01 -15.12
CA ALA A 26 3.35 -2.93 -15.19
C ALA A 26 3.91 -1.51 -15.28
N GLU A 27 3.18 -0.60 -15.94
CA GLU A 27 3.54 0.82 -16.05
C GLU A 27 3.45 1.58 -14.70
N ARG A 28 2.79 1.00 -13.70
CA ARG A 28 2.60 1.57 -12.36
C ARG A 28 3.59 1.04 -11.33
N ILE A 29 4.44 0.10 -11.73
CA ILE A 29 5.45 -0.55 -10.91
C ILE A 29 6.81 0.00 -11.31
N ASP A 30 7.56 0.55 -10.34
CA ASP A 30 8.91 1.03 -10.57
C ASP A 30 9.88 -0.14 -10.77
N GLY A 31 11.00 0.10 -11.47
CA GLY A 31 11.95 -0.96 -11.78
C GLY A 31 12.62 -1.63 -10.58
N ASP A 32 12.69 -0.94 -9.44
CA ASP A 32 13.22 -1.43 -8.17
C ASP A 32 12.13 -1.89 -7.17
N GLU A 33 10.87 -1.78 -7.57
CA GLU A 33 9.71 -2.11 -6.74
C GLU A 33 9.35 -3.59 -6.90
N GLN A 34 9.02 -4.26 -5.79
CA GLN A 34 8.59 -5.64 -5.77
C GLN A 34 7.10 -5.75 -5.43
N VAL A 35 6.40 -6.63 -6.14
CA VAL A 35 5.02 -7.03 -5.80
C VAL A 35 5.09 -8.16 -4.78
N LEU A 36 4.51 -7.94 -3.62
CA LEU A 36 4.53 -8.86 -2.47
C LEU A 36 3.33 -9.81 -2.48
N ILE A 37 2.16 -9.28 -2.86
CA ILE A 37 0.92 -10.07 -2.91
C ILE A 37 0.00 -9.53 -4.00
N VAL A 38 -0.74 -10.44 -4.64
CA VAL A 38 -1.82 -10.14 -5.59
C VAL A 38 -3.08 -10.81 -5.09
N ILE A 39 -4.14 -10.04 -4.89
CA ILE A 39 -5.42 -10.51 -4.37
C ILE A 39 -6.53 -10.13 -5.35
N ARG A 40 -7.34 -11.12 -5.74
CA ARG A 40 -8.56 -10.89 -6.52
C ARG A 40 -9.76 -10.99 -5.60
N GLN A 41 -10.73 -10.09 -5.81
CA GLN A 41 -12.04 -10.23 -5.18
C GLN A 41 -12.67 -11.58 -5.50
N THR A 42 -13.33 -12.16 -4.51
CA THR A 42 -14.15 -13.33 -4.68
C THR A 42 -15.60 -12.92 -5.03
N LYS A 43 -16.31 -13.79 -5.70
CA LYS A 43 -17.76 -13.59 -5.92
C LYS A 43 -18.46 -13.57 -4.57
N ASN A 44 -19.18 -12.51 -4.26
CA ASN A 44 -20.02 -12.47 -3.06
C ASN A 44 -21.39 -13.04 -3.40
N PRO A 45 -21.75 -14.24 -2.90
CA PRO A 45 -23.04 -14.88 -3.24
C PRO A 45 -24.25 -14.12 -2.69
N LEU A 46 -24.03 -13.18 -1.74
CA LEU A 46 -25.10 -12.43 -1.08
C LEU A 46 -25.36 -11.04 -1.70
N LYS A 47 -24.54 -10.61 -2.65
CA LYS A 47 -24.74 -9.35 -3.40
C LYS A 47 -24.97 -9.67 -4.89
N PRO A 48 -26.19 -9.98 -5.31
CA PRO A 48 -26.48 -10.13 -6.74
C PRO A 48 -26.29 -8.79 -7.44
N GLY A 49 -25.44 -8.76 -8.47
CA GLY A 49 -25.13 -7.57 -9.25
C GLY A 49 -23.80 -6.88 -8.92
N SER A 50 -23.10 -7.25 -7.84
CA SER A 50 -21.75 -6.81 -7.61
C SER A 50 -20.80 -7.52 -8.58
N SER A 51 -20.31 -6.75 -9.56
CA SER A 51 -19.16 -7.07 -10.44
C SER A 51 -18.91 -8.57 -10.77
N LEU A 52 -19.94 -9.24 -11.30
CA LEU A 52 -19.84 -10.65 -11.72
C LEU A 52 -18.88 -10.85 -12.90
N ILE A 53 -18.52 -9.77 -13.60
CA ILE A 53 -17.84 -9.83 -14.90
C ILE A 53 -16.35 -9.50 -14.74
N THR A 54 -16.00 -8.57 -13.86
CA THR A 54 -14.60 -8.12 -13.68
C THR A 54 -14.29 -7.85 -12.21
N PRO A 55 -13.71 -8.82 -11.49
CA PRO A 55 -13.34 -8.60 -10.09
C PRO A 55 -12.21 -7.58 -9.96
N ASP A 56 -12.27 -6.77 -8.91
CA ASP A 56 -11.16 -5.90 -8.55
C ASP A 56 -9.95 -6.72 -8.13
N THR A 57 -8.77 -6.18 -8.41
CA THR A 57 -7.50 -6.80 -8.04
C THR A 57 -6.68 -5.81 -7.23
N VAL A 58 -6.18 -6.27 -6.09
CA VAL A 58 -5.32 -5.51 -5.19
C VAL A 58 -3.90 -6.03 -5.29
N PHE A 59 -2.97 -5.12 -5.44
CA PHE A 59 -1.54 -5.40 -5.43
C PHE A 59 -0.90 -4.66 -4.26
N ALA A 60 -0.25 -5.37 -3.36
CA ALA A 60 0.63 -4.74 -2.40
C ALA A 60 2.08 -4.91 -2.87
N THR A 61 2.79 -3.79 -2.93
CA THR A 61 4.19 -3.75 -3.34
C THR A 61 5.08 -3.35 -2.18
N THR A 62 6.36 -3.20 -2.42
CA THR A 62 7.30 -2.66 -1.42
C THR A 62 7.12 -1.18 -1.15
N LYS A 63 6.40 -0.42 -2.03
CA LYS A 63 6.25 1.04 -1.94
C LYS A 63 4.82 1.51 -1.72
N LYS A 64 3.83 0.78 -2.26
CA LYS A 64 2.43 1.26 -2.34
C LYS A 64 1.44 0.12 -2.47
N ILE A 65 0.18 0.44 -2.27
CA ILE A 65 -0.96 -0.41 -2.65
C ILE A 65 -1.52 0.10 -3.97
N ILE A 66 -1.84 -0.79 -4.87
CA ILE A 66 -2.49 -0.50 -6.15
C ILE A 66 -3.78 -1.29 -6.19
N ILE A 67 -4.90 -0.61 -6.45
CA ILE A 67 -6.20 -1.24 -6.66
C ILE A 67 -6.57 -1.03 -8.12
N ARG A 68 -6.80 -2.11 -8.84
CA ARG A 68 -7.28 -2.09 -10.20
C ARG A 68 -8.74 -2.51 -10.24
N ASN A 69 -9.59 -1.62 -10.70
CA ASN A 69 -11.01 -1.82 -10.91
C ASN A 69 -11.31 -1.77 -12.42
N PRO A 70 -11.41 -2.93 -13.10
CA PRO A 70 -11.75 -2.97 -14.50
C PRO A 70 -13.24 -2.70 -14.70
N SER A 71 -13.59 -1.86 -15.67
CA SER A 71 -15.00 -1.63 -16.02
C SER A 71 -15.65 -2.91 -16.59
N ALA A 72 -16.98 -3.01 -16.44
CA ALA A 72 -17.77 -4.17 -16.85
C ALA A 72 -17.58 -4.62 -18.32
N LEU A 73 -17.11 -3.74 -19.19
CA LEU A 73 -16.88 -4.03 -20.61
C LEU A 73 -15.39 -4.11 -20.96
N GLY A 74 -14.47 -4.02 -19.97
CA GLY A 74 -13.03 -4.07 -20.22
C GLY A 74 -12.46 -2.85 -20.99
N LEU A 75 -13.30 -1.88 -21.38
CA LEU A 75 -12.91 -0.72 -22.18
C LEU A 75 -12.23 0.39 -21.34
N ARG A 76 -12.40 0.35 -20.04
CA ARG A 76 -11.78 1.29 -19.10
C ARG A 76 -11.36 0.52 -17.85
N GLN A 77 -10.28 0.97 -17.23
CA GLN A 77 -9.89 0.52 -15.91
C GLN A 77 -9.64 1.75 -15.03
N ASN A 78 -10.11 1.68 -13.80
CA ASN A 78 -9.73 2.63 -12.78
C ASN A 78 -8.58 2.04 -11.98
N ILE A 79 -7.51 2.82 -11.79
CA ILE A 79 -6.35 2.42 -11.01
C ILE A 79 -6.17 3.44 -9.90
N GLU A 80 -6.25 2.97 -8.68
CA GLU A 80 -6.05 3.75 -7.47
C GLU A 80 -4.71 3.38 -6.85
N ILE A 81 -3.95 4.37 -6.40
CA ILE A 81 -2.60 4.17 -5.86
C ILE A 81 -2.52 4.81 -4.49
N TYR A 82 -2.13 4.01 -3.50
CA TYR A 82 -1.99 4.39 -2.09
C TYR A 82 -0.56 4.16 -1.60
N PRO A 83 0.33 5.17 -1.69
CA PRO A 83 1.66 5.10 -1.09
C PRO A 83 1.58 4.91 0.43
N TYR A 84 2.40 4.04 1.01
CA TYR A 84 2.32 3.72 2.44
C TYR A 84 2.53 4.94 3.35
N GLU A 85 3.34 5.91 2.93
CA GLU A 85 3.56 7.15 3.69
C GLU A 85 2.33 8.06 3.80
N LYS A 86 1.33 7.86 2.93
CA LYS A 86 0.07 8.63 2.95
C LYS A 86 -1.06 7.91 3.68
N ILE A 87 -0.90 6.63 3.98
CA ILE A 87 -1.90 5.84 4.68
C ILE A 87 -1.84 6.19 6.18
N VAL A 88 -2.92 6.68 6.72
CA VAL A 88 -3.01 7.02 8.16
C VAL A 88 -3.64 5.91 8.97
N ASP A 89 -4.56 5.16 8.38
CA ASP A 89 -5.25 4.05 9.04
C ASP A 89 -5.74 3.01 8.04
N VAL A 90 -5.91 1.78 8.50
CA VAL A 90 -6.47 0.66 7.73
C VAL A 90 -7.39 -0.13 8.62
N LYS A 91 -8.63 -0.32 8.17
CA LYS A 91 -9.64 -1.08 8.89
C LYS A 91 -9.90 -2.40 8.17
N LEU A 92 -9.90 -3.49 8.93
CA LEU A 92 -10.31 -4.82 8.45
C LEU A 92 -11.71 -5.15 8.99
N GLU A 93 -12.65 -5.38 8.09
CA GLU A 93 -13.98 -5.87 8.40
C GLU A 93 -14.09 -7.36 8.05
N LYS A 94 -14.32 -8.19 9.08
CA LYS A 94 -14.44 -9.64 8.89
C LYS A 94 -15.91 -10.02 8.72
N GLY A 95 -16.25 -10.47 7.51
CA GLY A 95 -17.58 -11.04 7.22
C GLY A 95 -17.63 -12.56 7.40
N ILE A 96 -18.79 -13.16 7.13
CA ILE A 96 -18.99 -14.61 7.23
C ILE A 96 -18.21 -15.36 6.15
N PHE A 97 -18.28 -14.89 4.90
CA PHE A 97 -17.67 -15.55 3.74
C PHE A 97 -16.37 -14.90 3.28
N SER A 98 -16.26 -13.60 3.41
CA SER A 98 -15.12 -12.79 2.96
C SER A 98 -14.87 -11.65 3.93
N SER A 99 -13.80 -10.92 3.71
CA SER A 99 -13.46 -9.71 4.45
C SER A 99 -13.49 -8.49 3.54
N ALA A 100 -13.53 -7.30 4.14
CA ALA A 100 -13.31 -6.03 3.46
C ALA A 100 -12.16 -5.27 4.13
N ILE A 101 -11.46 -4.47 3.34
CA ILE A 101 -10.40 -3.57 3.81
C ILE A 101 -10.75 -2.16 3.39
N ASP A 102 -10.63 -1.24 4.32
CA ASP A 102 -10.80 0.19 4.13
C ASP A 102 -9.46 0.88 4.41
N ILE A 103 -8.92 1.57 3.40
CA ILE A 103 -7.63 2.25 3.44
C ILE A 103 -7.88 3.74 3.52
N ASN A 104 -7.58 4.34 4.66
CA ASN A 104 -7.79 5.77 4.88
C ASN A 104 -6.55 6.58 4.46
N VAL A 105 -6.73 7.40 3.42
CA VAL A 105 -5.74 8.39 2.96
C VAL A 105 -6.38 9.77 2.94
N PRO A 106 -6.00 10.69 3.82
CA PRO A 106 -6.56 12.03 3.87
C PRO A 106 -6.40 12.78 2.55
N GLY A 107 -7.50 13.38 2.09
CA GLY A 107 -7.52 14.13 0.82
C GLY A 107 -7.54 13.26 -0.43
N SER A 108 -7.67 11.95 -0.31
CA SER A 108 -7.92 11.07 -1.46
C SER A 108 -9.32 11.34 -2.03
N LEU A 109 -9.41 11.30 -3.36
CA LEU A 109 -10.70 11.33 -4.08
C LEU A 109 -11.38 9.95 -4.12
N PHE A 110 -10.65 8.92 -3.73
CA PHE A 110 -11.11 7.53 -3.70
C PHE A 110 -11.28 7.10 -2.25
N ASP A 111 -12.23 6.22 -2.00
CA ASP A 111 -12.57 5.76 -0.66
C ASP A 111 -11.69 4.60 -0.16
N GLY A 112 -10.85 4.01 -1.03
CA GLY A 112 -9.92 2.94 -0.65
C GLY A 112 -10.59 1.65 -0.16
N TYR A 113 -11.89 1.53 -0.35
CA TYR A 113 -12.68 0.41 0.16
C TYR A 113 -12.69 -0.75 -0.83
N ILE A 114 -12.33 -1.95 -0.34
CA ILE A 114 -12.32 -3.18 -1.12
C ILE A 114 -13.05 -4.25 -0.32
N ASP A 115 -14.14 -4.76 -0.86
CA ASP A 115 -14.90 -5.87 -0.27
C ASP A 115 -14.58 -7.21 -0.95
N ALA A 116 -15.23 -8.25 -0.47
CA ALA A 116 -15.15 -9.59 -1.05
C ALA A 116 -13.74 -10.18 -1.19
N ILE A 117 -12.83 -9.84 -0.27
CA ILE A 117 -11.48 -10.39 -0.21
C ILE A 117 -11.52 -11.73 0.55
N PRO A 118 -10.79 -12.78 0.10
CA PRO A 118 -10.59 -13.99 0.89
C PRO A 118 -10.02 -13.64 2.28
N LYS A 119 -10.53 -14.26 3.35
CA LYS A 119 -10.17 -13.88 4.73
C LYS A 119 -8.68 -13.93 5.00
N LYS A 120 -8.01 -14.98 4.53
CA LYS A 120 -6.56 -15.12 4.70
C LYS A 120 -5.81 -14.02 3.97
N ASP A 121 -6.17 -13.76 2.72
CA ASP A 121 -5.52 -12.74 1.90
C ASP A 121 -5.70 -11.34 2.50
N ALA A 122 -6.86 -11.07 3.11
CA ALA A 122 -7.11 -9.81 3.80
C ALA A 122 -6.24 -9.64 5.06
N GLU A 123 -6.02 -10.71 5.81
CA GLU A 123 -5.12 -10.70 6.99
C GLU A 123 -3.65 -10.52 6.56
N ASP A 124 -3.22 -11.21 5.50
CA ASP A 124 -1.87 -11.09 4.95
C ASP A 124 -1.64 -9.67 4.40
N LEU A 125 -2.61 -9.10 3.69
CA LEU A 125 -2.54 -7.72 3.20
C LEU A 125 -2.45 -6.71 4.35
N LEU A 126 -3.29 -6.86 5.37
CA LEU A 126 -3.28 -5.99 6.54
C LEU A 126 -1.89 -5.99 7.23
N LYS A 127 -1.31 -7.18 7.39
CA LYS A 127 0.03 -7.34 7.96
C LYS A 127 1.09 -6.61 7.12
N ILE A 128 1.07 -6.80 5.80
CA ILE A 128 1.99 -6.12 4.89
C ILE A 128 1.88 -4.59 5.04
N ILE A 129 0.64 -4.07 5.07
CA ILE A 129 0.41 -2.62 5.21
C ILE A 129 1.01 -2.10 6.51
N TYR A 130 0.73 -2.75 7.65
CA TYR A 130 1.27 -2.30 8.95
C TYR A 130 2.79 -2.40 9.01
N ASP A 131 3.39 -3.47 8.49
CA ASP A 131 4.84 -3.63 8.44
C ASP A 131 5.48 -2.51 7.61
N LYS A 132 4.91 -2.19 6.45
CA LYS A 132 5.42 -1.12 5.56
C LYS A 132 5.23 0.28 6.14
N ILE A 133 4.11 0.57 6.78
CA ILE A 133 3.90 1.83 7.49
C ILE A 133 4.92 1.99 8.64
N LYS A 134 5.20 0.92 9.37
CA LYS A 134 6.17 0.93 10.47
C LYS A 134 7.59 1.13 9.97
N GLU A 135 7.99 0.43 8.90
CA GLU A 135 9.30 0.61 8.26
C GLU A 135 9.52 2.08 7.83
N LYS A 136 8.51 2.69 7.21
CA LYS A 136 8.57 4.09 6.78
C LYS A 136 8.68 5.06 7.95
N LYS A 137 7.92 4.84 9.02
CA LYS A 137 8.00 5.68 10.24
C LYS A 137 9.37 5.57 10.91
N SER A 138 9.97 4.38 10.96
CA SER A 138 11.31 4.20 11.53
C SER A 138 12.41 4.84 10.68
N SER A 139 12.30 4.80 9.36
CA SER A 139 13.24 5.46 8.45
C SER A 139 13.12 6.99 8.44
N SER A 140 11.96 7.54 8.80
CA SER A 140 11.76 9.00 8.93
C SER A 140 12.20 9.56 10.29
N THR A 141 12.40 8.69 11.30
CA THR A 141 12.93 9.11 12.61
C THR A 141 14.46 9.29 12.60
N ASP A 142 15.16 8.79 11.58
CA ASP A 142 16.59 9.08 11.36
C ASP A 142 16.83 10.43 10.64
N ASN A 143 15.79 11.10 10.17
CA ASN A 143 15.89 12.47 9.71
C ASN A 143 15.74 13.42 10.92
N ASP A 144 16.80 13.97 11.32
CA ASP A 144 17.24 15.19 11.98
C ASP A 144 16.21 16.28 12.39
N ASP A 145 14.90 16.03 12.35
CA ASP A 145 13.87 17.03 12.54
C ASP A 145 13.24 17.04 13.96
N ASP A 146 13.74 16.22 14.89
CA ASP A 146 13.39 16.43 16.30
C ASP A 146 14.08 17.72 16.80
N PRO A 147 13.32 18.75 17.21
CA PRO A 147 13.88 20.02 17.67
C PRO A 147 14.96 19.84 18.73
N LEU A 148 14.81 18.82 19.58
CA LEU A 148 15.80 18.50 20.62
C LEU A 148 17.12 17.96 20.04
N THR A 149 17.05 17.17 18.97
CA THR A 149 18.23 16.62 18.28
C THR A 149 18.96 17.71 17.50
N ILE A 150 18.22 18.61 16.84
CA ILE A 150 18.79 19.80 16.19
C ILE A 150 19.50 20.69 17.21
N LEU A 151 18.84 20.93 18.35
CA LEU A 151 19.39 21.73 19.43
C LEU A 151 20.68 21.14 19.99
N LYS A 152 20.70 19.82 20.25
CA LYS A 152 21.89 19.09 20.71
C LYS A 152 23.03 19.14 19.70
N LYS A 153 22.74 19.02 18.40
CA LYS A 153 23.75 19.11 17.33
C LYS A 153 24.33 20.53 17.23
N ARG A 154 23.52 21.57 17.32
CA ARG A 154 23.97 22.97 17.33
C ARG A 154 24.82 23.29 18.56
N PHE A 155 24.42 22.74 19.72
CA PHE A 155 25.21 22.87 20.94
C PHE A 155 26.58 22.16 20.80
N ALA A 156 26.59 20.93 20.29
CA ALA A 156 27.84 20.18 20.08
C ALA A 156 28.77 20.83 19.06
N LYS A 157 28.23 21.56 18.08
CA LYS A 157 29.00 22.36 17.11
C LYS A 157 29.44 23.72 17.64
N GLY A 158 29.02 24.09 18.86
CA GLY A 158 29.34 25.39 19.42
C GLY A 158 28.56 26.58 18.81
N GLU A 159 27.51 26.29 18.06
CA GLU A 159 26.63 27.29 17.43
C GLU A 159 25.69 27.96 18.41
N ILE A 160 25.45 27.33 19.57
CA ILE A 160 24.66 27.85 20.70
C ILE A 160 25.42 27.65 22.00
N THR A 161 25.31 28.63 22.93
CA THR A 161 25.96 28.57 24.22
C THR A 161 25.16 27.73 25.21
N LYS A 162 25.81 27.34 26.33
CA LYS A 162 25.17 26.56 27.38
C LYS A 162 23.99 27.29 28.03
N GLU A 163 24.11 28.64 28.16
CA GLU A 163 23.06 29.50 28.70
C GLU A 163 21.80 29.45 27.83
N VAL A 164 21.93 29.58 26.50
CA VAL A 164 20.82 29.51 25.53
C VAL A 164 20.17 28.13 25.51
N TYR A 165 20.97 27.06 25.70
CA TYR A 165 20.43 25.68 25.74
C TYR A 165 19.61 25.38 27.00
N GLN A 166 19.90 26.06 28.14
CA GLN A 166 19.20 25.86 29.42
C GLN A 166 17.93 26.70 29.56
N ASP A 167 17.79 27.81 28.81
CA ASP A 167 16.65 28.71 28.84
C ASP A 167 15.52 28.35 27.84
N MET A 168 15.68 27.29 27.05
CA MET A 168 14.68 26.79 26.12
C MET A 168 13.99 25.53 26.65
#